data_e6eeda5a31768fa83a9c12f10818e89b
#
_entry.id   e6eeda5a31768fa83a9c12f10818e89b
#
_cell.length_a   1.000
_cell.length_b   1.000
_cell.length_c   1.000
_cell.angle_alpha   90.00
_cell.angle_beta   90.00
_cell.angle_gamma   90.00
#
_symmetry.space_group_name_H-M   'P 1'
#
loop_
_entity.id
_entity.type
_entity.pdbx_description
1 polymer ?
#
loop_
_entity_poly.entity_id
_entity_poly.type
_entity_poly.pdbx_seq_one_letter_code
_entity_poly.pdbx_strand_id
1 'polypeptide(L)'
;MSITGIGVTAGSAVAKSTIIVTTKAGSTVTCSKSGVTKTATEKNGQWWFNNIDNGTWTVSAVNGGITKTQSVEVTKFDVYYVEVDFPKIYGISRDISTASSAWARTDDAIGMTATASVGTVEGHSDFDLCYPWSGIERETLSTNDVMVKIPKFYFRRYRESNIEHIEIADEQLSGFKLHPAFNHSGQESSYIYVGAYVTSQQNKSLSNQAPTDNASRSTMRSNAKLKGTNWGLIDISTLSAIQMLILVEFANNNVQSVIGRGYCDNTAQTLLSTGSTDNVANLTGRGAGTDGLTNVVWRGIEGLWGNVNQWIDGVNANGATYYVCNNPSLYTDNSSSGYSSLSFMGSSWLDAYITEEGLDSAENEHVFLPSAANGGNDSTYYCDTTLIMSSSWGGLMHGGNYSTGSSDGLFKTWFLNATIPQNGTGSRLLYIPS
;
A
#
# COMPACT_ATOMS: atom_id res chain seq x y z
N MET A 1 -20.46 -32.66 -83.20
CA MET A 1 -21.06 -32.58 -81.88
C MET A 1 -20.10 -31.83 -80.99
N SER A 2 -20.45 -30.61 -80.62
CA SER A 2 -19.62 -29.75 -79.84
C SER A 2 -20.12 -29.85 -78.34
N ILE A 3 -19.26 -30.22 -77.41
CA ILE A 3 -19.62 -30.29 -76.02
C ILE A 3 -19.15 -28.96 -75.41
N THR A 4 -20.11 -28.12 -75.07
CA THR A 4 -19.91 -26.89 -74.36
C THR A 4 -19.63 -27.20 -72.91
N GLY A 5 -18.40 -26.90 -72.42
CA GLY A 5 -18.00 -27.03 -71.03
C GLY A 5 -18.74 -26.03 -70.11
N ILE A 6 -19.37 -26.54 -69.07
CA ILE A 6 -19.94 -25.74 -68.00
C ILE A 6 -18.78 -25.24 -67.17
N GLY A 7 -18.46 -23.96 -67.29
CA GLY A 7 -17.51 -23.29 -66.41
C GLY A 7 -18.11 -23.17 -65.01
N VAL A 8 -17.64 -24.01 -64.06
CA VAL A 8 -17.85 -23.81 -62.61
C VAL A 8 -16.89 -22.70 -62.22
N THR A 9 -17.39 -21.49 -62.06
CA THR A 9 -16.66 -20.45 -61.38
C THR A 9 -16.58 -20.86 -59.86
N ALA A 10 -15.45 -21.45 -59.47
CA ALA A 10 -15.13 -21.57 -58.10
C ALA A 10 -14.99 -20.14 -57.50
N GLY A 11 -16.04 -19.72 -56.81
CA GLY A 11 -15.92 -18.51 -55.99
C GLY A 11 -14.75 -18.69 -55.06
N SER A 12 -13.69 -17.90 -55.21
CA SER A 12 -12.57 -17.88 -54.31
C SER A 12 -13.11 -17.57 -52.92
N ALA A 13 -13.10 -18.54 -52.03
CA ALA A 13 -13.43 -18.30 -50.64
C ALA A 13 -12.45 -17.22 -50.12
N VAL A 14 -12.99 -16.05 -49.85
CA VAL A 14 -12.17 -14.97 -49.23
C VAL A 14 -11.67 -15.50 -47.91
N ALA A 15 -10.34 -15.58 -47.77
CA ALA A 15 -9.71 -16.02 -46.54
C ALA A 15 -10.17 -15.10 -45.41
N LYS A 16 -10.55 -15.67 -44.28
CA LYS A 16 -11.08 -14.96 -43.13
C LYS A 16 -10.13 -15.11 -41.92
N SER A 17 -10.02 -14.07 -41.15
CA SER A 17 -9.19 -14.04 -39.92
C SER A 17 -9.96 -14.59 -38.72
N THR A 18 -9.20 -14.82 -37.65
CA THR A 18 -9.71 -15.16 -36.33
C THR A 18 -9.18 -14.15 -35.32
N ILE A 19 -10.04 -13.67 -34.42
CA ILE A 19 -9.63 -12.92 -33.26
C ILE A 19 -9.80 -13.84 -32.05
N ILE A 20 -8.74 -14.00 -31.24
CA ILE A 20 -8.73 -14.76 -30.00
C ILE A 20 -8.54 -13.77 -28.87
N VAL A 21 -9.50 -13.73 -27.95
CA VAL A 21 -9.50 -12.81 -26.81
C VAL A 21 -9.20 -13.57 -25.53
N THR A 22 -8.25 -13.08 -24.77
CA THR A 22 -7.99 -13.48 -23.39
C THR A 22 -8.47 -12.38 -22.47
N THR A 23 -9.25 -12.72 -21.43
CA THR A 23 -9.75 -11.78 -20.44
C THR A 23 -10.18 -12.52 -19.17
N LYS A 24 -10.66 -11.79 -18.15
CA LYS A 24 -11.10 -12.35 -16.86
C LYS A 24 -12.19 -13.41 -17.05
N ALA A 25 -12.07 -14.51 -16.33
CA ALA A 25 -13.06 -15.59 -16.35
C ALA A 25 -14.47 -15.07 -15.98
N GLY A 26 -15.50 -15.65 -16.59
CA GLY A 26 -16.89 -15.22 -16.40
C GLY A 26 -17.28 -13.94 -17.15
N SER A 27 -16.40 -13.40 -18.02
CA SER A 27 -16.72 -12.24 -18.86
C SER A 27 -17.66 -12.63 -20.01
N THR A 28 -18.54 -11.69 -20.39
CA THR A 28 -19.26 -11.75 -21.66
C THR A 28 -18.44 -10.97 -22.68
N VAL A 29 -18.00 -11.65 -23.77
CA VAL A 29 -17.13 -11.03 -24.77
C VAL A 29 -17.84 -10.95 -26.12
N THR A 30 -17.79 -9.79 -26.74
CA THR A 30 -18.33 -9.52 -28.10
C THR A 30 -17.27 -8.85 -28.97
N CYS A 31 -17.41 -8.98 -30.27
CA CYS A 31 -16.55 -8.32 -31.23
C CYS A 31 -17.43 -7.66 -32.30
N SER A 32 -17.27 -6.36 -32.54
CA SER A 32 -18.16 -5.60 -33.44
C SER A 32 -17.39 -4.71 -34.41
N LYS A 33 -17.98 -4.51 -35.62
CA LYS A 33 -17.50 -3.60 -36.64
C LYS A 33 -18.69 -3.08 -37.45
N SER A 34 -18.86 -1.75 -37.58
CA SER A 34 -19.85 -1.10 -38.40
C SER A 34 -21.27 -1.66 -38.21
N GLY A 35 -21.71 -1.85 -36.99
CA GLY A 35 -23.03 -2.37 -36.59
C GLY A 35 -23.19 -3.90 -36.71
N VAL A 36 -22.18 -4.62 -37.15
CA VAL A 36 -22.14 -6.09 -37.10
C VAL A 36 -21.50 -6.55 -35.84
N THR A 37 -22.20 -7.32 -35.02
CA THR A 37 -21.65 -7.94 -33.77
C THR A 37 -21.51 -9.44 -33.99
N LYS A 38 -20.38 -9.99 -33.58
CA LYS A 38 -20.12 -11.43 -33.55
C LYS A 38 -20.09 -11.92 -32.11
N THR A 39 -20.56 -13.15 -31.93
CA THR A 39 -20.48 -13.89 -30.68
C THR A 39 -19.28 -14.83 -30.71
N ALA A 40 -18.65 -14.99 -29.56
CA ALA A 40 -17.50 -15.87 -29.40
C ALA A 40 -17.91 -17.33 -29.17
N THR A 41 -16.99 -18.22 -29.49
CA THR A 41 -16.98 -19.57 -28.95
C THR A 41 -15.88 -19.60 -27.83
N GLU A 42 -16.27 -19.88 -26.59
CA GLU A 42 -15.30 -20.02 -25.51
C GLU A 42 -14.60 -21.39 -25.62
N LYS A 43 -13.27 -21.38 -25.51
CA LYS A 43 -12.42 -22.58 -25.48
C LYS A 43 -11.26 -22.35 -24.51
N ASN A 44 -11.20 -23.16 -23.45
CA ASN A 44 -10.08 -23.12 -22.48
C ASN A 44 -9.79 -21.70 -21.92
N GLY A 45 -10.82 -20.96 -21.56
CA GLY A 45 -10.69 -19.59 -21.03
C GLY A 45 -10.34 -18.53 -22.06
N GLN A 46 -10.47 -18.84 -23.35
CA GLN A 46 -10.31 -17.88 -24.44
C GLN A 46 -11.60 -17.79 -25.27
N TRP A 47 -11.88 -16.61 -25.80
CA TRP A 47 -13.03 -16.32 -26.66
C TRP A 47 -12.58 -16.20 -28.09
N TRP A 48 -13.08 -17.09 -28.96
CA TRP A 48 -12.70 -17.21 -30.37
C TRP A 48 -13.77 -16.61 -31.27
N PHE A 49 -13.39 -15.61 -32.06
CA PHE A 49 -14.21 -14.99 -33.11
C PHE A 49 -13.69 -15.39 -34.48
N ASN A 50 -14.38 -16.27 -35.15
CA ASN A 50 -14.01 -16.76 -36.47
C ASN A 50 -14.71 -15.96 -37.61
N ASN A 51 -14.22 -16.11 -38.83
CA ASN A 51 -14.74 -15.46 -40.01
C ASN A 51 -14.75 -13.92 -39.91
N ILE A 52 -13.61 -13.36 -39.51
CA ILE A 52 -13.38 -11.94 -39.35
C ILE A 52 -12.88 -11.35 -40.68
N ASP A 53 -13.55 -10.30 -41.14
CA ASP A 53 -13.17 -9.53 -42.35
C ASP A 53 -12.13 -8.46 -41.98
N ASN A 54 -11.35 -8.00 -42.97
CA ASN A 54 -10.44 -6.88 -42.80
C ASN A 54 -11.15 -5.60 -42.30
N GLY A 55 -10.44 -4.80 -41.56
CA GLY A 55 -10.87 -3.53 -40.96
C GLY A 55 -10.73 -3.49 -39.46
N THR A 56 -11.08 -2.36 -38.85
CA THR A 56 -10.99 -2.15 -37.41
C THR A 56 -12.21 -2.76 -36.72
N TRP A 57 -11.94 -3.70 -35.82
CA TRP A 57 -12.93 -4.34 -34.98
C TRP A 57 -12.78 -3.85 -33.54
N THR A 58 -13.88 -3.73 -32.84
CA THR A 58 -13.88 -3.44 -31.37
C THR A 58 -14.25 -4.71 -30.63
N VAL A 59 -13.33 -5.21 -29.82
CA VAL A 59 -13.58 -6.25 -28.84
C VAL A 59 -14.11 -5.57 -27.57
N SER A 60 -15.23 -6.07 -27.06
CA SER A 60 -15.83 -5.60 -25.82
C SER A 60 -15.97 -6.77 -24.85
N ALA A 61 -15.43 -6.65 -23.66
CA ALA A 61 -15.60 -7.60 -22.57
C ALA A 61 -16.36 -6.95 -21.42
N VAL A 62 -17.32 -7.67 -20.82
CA VAL A 62 -18.13 -7.20 -19.69
C VAL A 62 -17.97 -8.21 -18.56
N ASN A 63 -17.56 -7.76 -17.38
CA ASN A 63 -17.44 -8.57 -16.16
C ASN A 63 -17.83 -7.72 -14.94
N GLY A 64 -18.69 -8.23 -14.07
CA GLY A 64 -19.12 -7.53 -12.86
C GLY A 64 -19.71 -6.13 -13.09
N GLY A 65 -20.36 -5.91 -14.24
CA GLY A 65 -20.91 -4.59 -14.63
C GLY A 65 -19.87 -3.62 -15.21
N ILE A 66 -18.59 -3.97 -15.23
CA ILE A 66 -17.54 -3.18 -15.88
C ILE A 66 -17.41 -3.60 -17.33
N THR A 67 -17.34 -2.62 -18.25
CA THR A 67 -17.09 -2.86 -19.67
C THR A 67 -15.71 -2.34 -20.04
N LYS A 68 -14.88 -3.20 -20.65
CA LYS A 68 -13.58 -2.83 -21.23
C LYS A 68 -13.62 -3.10 -22.74
N THR A 69 -12.95 -2.25 -23.50
CA THR A 69 -12.91 -2.36 -24.97
C THR A 69 -11.48 -2.24 -25.48
N GLN A 70 -11.19 -3.02 -26.52
CA GLN A 70 -9.91 -2.97 -27.23
C GLN A 70 -10.16 -2.97 -28.73
N SER A 71 -9.50 -2.08 -29.45
CA SER A 71 -9.56 -2.05 -30.92
C SER A 71 -8.52 -2.98 -31.55
N VAL A 72 -8.91 -3.69 -32.59
CA VAL A 72 -8.04 -4.58 -33.37
C VAL A 72 -8.15 -4.23 -34.84
N GLU A 73 -7.04 -3.91 -35.48
CA GLU A 73 -6.98 -3.69 -36.93
C GLU A 73 -6.60 -4.99 -37.65
N VAL A 74 -7.55 -5.54 -38.38
CA VAL A 74 -7.40 -6.75 -39.18
C VAL A 74 -7.04 -6.36 -40.62
N THR A 75 -5.80 -6.54 -41.00
CA THR A 75 -5.27 -6.08 -42.31
C THR A 75 -4.99 -7.23 -43.28
N LYS A 76 -4.84 -8.44 -42.80
CA LYS A 76 -4.52 -9.63 -43.60
C LYS A 76 -5.17 -10.87 -42.96
N PHE A 77 -5.23 -11.96 -43.74
CA PHE A 77 -5.65 -13.26 -43.20
C PHE A 77 -4.62 -13.76 -42.17
N ASP A 78 -5.03 -13.77 -40.87
CA ASP A 78 -4.17 -14.16 -39.76
C ASP A 78 -5.00 -14.45 -38.49
N VAL A 79 -4.32 -14.89 -37.44
CA VAL A 79 -4.87 -14.97 -36.09
C VAL A 79 -4.39 -13.77 -35.30
N TYR A 80 -5.33 -13.01 -34.73
CA TYR A 80 -5.07 -11.83 -33.90
C TYR A 80 -5.36 -12.15 -32.45
N TYR A 81 -4.36 -11.97 -31.58
CA TYR A 81 -4.52 -12.14 -30.15
C TYR A 81 -4.79 -10.80 -29.49
N VAL A 82 -5.80 -10.75 -28.65
CA VAL A 82 -6.24 -9.55 -27.95
C VAL A 82 -6.39 -9.87 -26.48
N GLU A 83 -5.72 -9.12 -25.65
CA GLU A 83 -5.89 -9.15 -24.22
C GLU A 83 -6.78 -7.98 -23.79
N VAL A 84 -7.81 -8.26 -22.99
CA VAL A 84 -8.69 -7.24 -22.40
C VAL A 84 -8.63 -7.39 -20.89
N ASP A 85 -7.84 -6.51 -20.27
CA ASP A 85 -7.64 -6.53 -18.84
C ASP A 85 -8.76 -5.82 -18.09
N PHE A 86 -9.16 -6.42 -16.99
CA PHE A 86 -10.04 -5.80 -16.02
C PHE A 86 -9.21 -5.27 -14.83
N PRO A 87 -9.70 -4.20 -14.19
CA PRO A 87 -9.10 -3.73 -12.95
C PRO A 87 -8.97 -4.87 -11.95
N LYS A 88 -7.87 -4.89 -11.22
CA LYS A 88 -7.62 -5.83 -10.16
C LYS A 88 -8.04 -5.23 -8.82
N ILE A 89 -8.64 -6.06 -7.99
CA ILE A 89 -8.98 -5.73 -6.61
C ILE A 89 -8.28 -6.74 -5.72
N TYR A 90 -7.38 -6.28 -4.87
CA TYR A 90 -6.70 -7.13 -3.90
C TYR A 90 -7.28 -6.84 -2.53
N GLY A 91 -8.05 -7.79 -2.00
CA GLY A 91 -8.80 -7.60 -0.78
C GLY A 91 -8.37 -8.53 0.35
N ILE A 92 -8.64 -8.09 1.57
CA ILE A 92 -8.60 -8.88 2.79
C ILE A 92 -9.80 -8.56 3.67
N SER A 93 -10.22 -9.55 4.47
CA SER A 93 -11.28 -9.38 5.46
C SER A 93 -10.97 -10.13 6.74
N ARG A 94 -11.47 -9.62 7.88
CA ARG A 94 -11.39 -10.32 9.17
C ARG A 94 -12.58 -10.02 10.05
N ASP A 95 -12.89 -10.94 10.95
CA ASP A 95 -13.86 -10.72 12.02
C ASP A 95 -13.17 -10.01 13.20
N ILE A 96 -13.49 -8.74 13.42
CA ILE A 96 -12.93 -7.91 14.50
C ILE A 96 -13.39 -8.34 15.89
N SER A 97 -14.42 -9.17 16.01
CA SER A 97 -14.86 -9.72 17.29
C SER A 97 -13.96 -10.85 17.81
N THR A 98 -13.05 -11.36 16.96
CA THR A 98 -12.10 -12.41 17.33
C THR A 98 -10.74 -11.82 17.70
N ALA A 99 -10.00 -12.55 18.55
CA ALA A 99 -8.65 -12.15 18.93
C ALA A 99 -7.58 -12.47 17.86
N SER A 100 -7.98 -13.02 16.71
CA SER A 100 -7.05 -13.36 15.62
C SER A 100 -6.40 -12.11 15.03
N SER A 101 -5.09 -12.17 14.78
CA SER A 101 -4.36 -11.18 13.99
C SER A 101 -4.40 -11.45 12.49
N ALA A 102 -4.84 -12.63 12.07
CA ALA A 102 -4.88 -13.05 10.68
C ALA A 102 -6.09 -12.50 9.93
N TRP A 103 -5.89 -12.22 8.65
CA TRP A 103 -6.91 -11.84 7.69
C TRP A 103 -7.12 -12.94 6.66
N ALA A 104 -8.34 -13.10 6.17
CA ALA A 104 -8.65 -13.91 5.01
C ALA A 104 -8.48 -13.06 3.73
N ARG A 105 -7.91 -13.62 2.68
CA ARG A 105 -7.80 -12.95 1.38
C ARG A 105 -9.12 -13.01 0.62
N THR A 106 -9.45 -11.93 -0.07
CA THR A 106 -10.65 -11.79 -0.89
C THR A 106 -10.28 -11.34 -2.31
N ASP A 107 -11.23 -11.37 -3.21
CA ASP A 107 -11.13 -10.88 -4.59
C ASP A 107 -9.93 -11.49 -5.34
N ASP A 108 -9.18 -10.68 -6.08
CA ASP A 108 -8.02 -11.13 -6.85
C ASP A 108 -6.82 -11.54 -5.95
N ALA A 109 -6.88 -11.33 -4.64
CA ALA A 109 -5.87 -11.81 -3.70
C ALA A 109 -6.08 -13.26 -3.24
N ILE A 110 -7.23 -13.88 -3.54
CA ILE A 110 -7.51 -15.28 -3.15
C ILE A 110 -6.43 -16.22 -3.70
N GLY A 111 -5.83 -17.00 -2.80
CA GLY A 111 -4.77 -17.95 -3.13
C GLY A 111 -3.36 -17.37 -3.23
N MET A 112 -3.21 -16.04 -3.20
CA MET A 112 -1.89 -15.40 -3.18
C MET A 112 -1.20 -15.60 -1.84
N THR A 113 0.13 -15.63 -1.89
CA THR A 113 1.01 -15.81 -0.72
C THR A 113 2.12 -14.78 -0.67
N ALA A 114 2.61 -14.49 0.53
CA ALA A 114 3.81 -13.70 0.74
C ALA A 114 4.57 -14.24 1.96
N THR A 115 5.88 -14.34 1.82
CA THR A 115 6.83 -14.72 2.89
C THR A 115 8.02 -13.79 2.84
N ALA A 116 8.47 -13.34 4.00
CA ALA A 116 9.57 -12.41 4.12
C ALA A 116 10.93 -13.12 4.00
N SER A 117 11.92 -12.39 3.49
CA SER A 117 13.33 -12.83 3.41
C SER A 117 14.01 -12.77 4.79
N VAL A 118 15.06 -13.58 4.97
CA VAL A 118 15.95 -13.51 6.14
C VAL A 118 17.38 -13.39 5.68
N GLY A 119 17.97 -12.22 5.81
CA GLY A 119 19.27 -11.92 5.21
C GLY A 119 19.24 -12.17 3.69
N THR A 120 20.14 -13.00 3.19
CA THR A 120 20.21 -13.38 1.76
C THR A 120 19.32 -14.57 1.38
N VAL A 121 18.60 -15.16 2.34
CA VAL A 121 17.62 -16.22 2.06
C VAL A 121 16.34 -15.56 1.55
N GLU A 122 16.01 -15.84 0.30
CA GLU A 122 14.86 -15.22 -0.37
C GLU A 122 13.53 -15.69 0.21
N GLY A 123 12.65 -14.74 0.45
CA GLY A 123 11.22 -14.93 0.60
C GLY A 123 10.54 -14.95 -0.77
N HIS A 124 9.21 -14.92 -0.75
CA HIS A 124 8.38 -14.90 -1.96
C HIS A 124 7.18 -13.98 -1.75
N SER A 125 6.78 -13.28 -2.79
CA SER A 125 5.51 -12.54 -2.80
C SER A 125 4.85 -12.59 -4.18
N ASP A 126 3.64 -13.16 -4.24
CA ASP A 126 2.83 -13.12 -5.46
C ASP A 126 2.46 -11.68 -5.86
N PHE A 127 2.57 -10.73 -4.93
CA PHE A 127 2.33 -9.31 -5.17
C PHE A 127 3.45 -8.60 -5.92
N ASP A 128 4.62 -9.23 -6.11
CA ASP A 128 5.74 -8.61 -6.84
C ASP A 128 5.42 -8.32 -8.32
N LEU A 129 4.43 -9.01 -8.88
CA LEU A 129 3.92 -8.79 -10.23
C LEU A 129 2.62 -7.97 -10.27
N CYS A 130 2.12 -7.52 -9.12
CA CYS A 130 0.83 -6.87 -8.98
C CYS A 130 0.99 -5.36 -8.69
N TYR A 131 0.33 -4.51 -9.47
CA TYR A 131 0.24 -3.09 -9.13
C TYR A 131 -0.70 -2.88 -7.92
N PRO A 132 -0.34 -2.02 -6.93
CA PRO A 132 0.77 -1.07 -6.94
C PRO A 132 2.12 -1.62 -6.45
N TRP A 133 2.19 -2.81 -5.87
CA TRP A 133 3.41 -3.37 -5.28
C TRP A 133 4.56 -3.50 -6.29
N SER A 134 4.27 -3.91 -7.53
CA SER A 134 5.27 -4.02 -8.61
C SER A 134 5.91 -2.70 -9.03
N GLY A 135 5.28 -1.58 -8.69
CA GLY A 135 5.80 -0.25 -8.96
C GLY A 135 6.53 0.40 -7.78
N ILE A 136 6.68 -0.31 -6.64
CA ILE A 136 7.42 0.18 -5.49
C ILE A 136 8.90 -0.12 -5.70
N GLU A 137 9.72 0.94 -5.76
CA GLU A 137 11.15 0.80 -6.07
C GLU A 137 12.01 1.83 -5.35
N ARG A 138 13.27 1.48 -5.01
CA ARG A 138 14.25 2.43 -4.49
C ARG A 138 14.85 3.25 -5.63
N GLU A 139 14.92 4.56 -5.43
CA GLU A 139 15.57 5.51 -6.31
C GLU A 139 16.49 6.43 -5.52
N THR A 140 17.61 6.83 -6.13
CA THR A 140 18.45 7.92 -5.59
C THR A 140 18.07 9.20 -6.30
N LEU A 141 17.52 10.16 -5.55
CA LEU A 141 17.12 11.45 -6.10
C LEU A 141 18.33 12.38 -6.34
N SER A 142 18.14 13.44 -7.09
CA SER A 142 19.18 14.46 -7.36
C SER A 142 19.70 15.15 -6.10
N THR A 143 18.96 15.10 -5.00
CA THR A 143 19.37 15.54 -3.67
C THR A 143 20.33 14.56 -2.98
N ASN A 144 20.67 13.45 -3.63
CA ASN A 144 21.44 12.34 -3.07
C ASN A 144 20.78 11.71 -1.82
N ASP A 145 19.46 11.63 -1.82
CA ASP A 145 18.68 10.86 -0.87
C ASP A 145 18.23 9.56 -1.53
N VAL A 146 18.33 8.43 -0.84
CA VAL A 146 17.76 7.18 -1.27
C VAL A 146 16.31 7.13 -0.79
N MET A 147 15.39 7.11 -1.72
CA MET A 147 13.96 7.16 -1.47
C MET A 147 13.27 5.93 -2.07
N VAL A 148 12.14 5.56 -1.53
CA VAL A 148 11.26 4.54 -2.09
C VAL A 148 10.07 5.22 -2.72
N LYS A 149 9.92 5.03 -4.01
CA LYS A 149 8.76 5.46 -4.80
C LYS A 149 7.60 4.52 -4.53
N ILE A 150 6.44 5.07 -4.20
CA ILE A 150 5.19 4.33 -4.03
C ILE A 150 4.19 4.88 -5.04
N PRO A 151 3.72 4.09 -6.01
CA PRO A 151 2.74 4.54 -6.99
C PRO A 151 1.35 4.68 -6.38
N LYS A 152 0.53 5.55 -6.95
CA LYS A 152 -0.84 5.80 -6.49
C LYS A 152 -1.70 4.55 -6.64
N PHE A 153 -2.65 4.39 -5.73
CA PHE A 153 -3.66 3.34 -5.78
C PHE A 153 -4.99 3.86 -5.24
N TYR A 154 -6.04 3.11 -5.52
CA TYR A 154 -7.38 3.35 -5.01
C TYR A 154 -7.69 2.32 -3.94
N PHE A 155 -8.51 2.70 -2.97
CA PHE A 155 -8.84 1.84 -1.84
C PHE A 155 -10.29 2.00 -1.42
N ARG A 156 -10.77 1.03 -0.66
CA ARG A 156 -11.88 1.15 0.25
C ARG A 156 -11.60 0.36 1.52
N ARG A 157 -12.01 0.92 2.66
CA ARG A 157 -12.00 0.27 3.96
C ARG A 157 -13.36 0.46 4.58
N TYR A 158 -14.02 -0.63 4.95
CA TYR A 158 -15.39 -0.59 5.46
C TYR A 158 -15.66 -1.79 6.36
N ARG A 159 -16.80 -1.76 7.07
CA ARG A 159 -17.27 -2.86 7.91
C ARG A 159 -18.67 -3.27 7.51
N GLU A 160 -18.89 -4.59 7.43
CA GLU A 160 -20.19 -5.22 7.32
C GLU A 160 -20.43 -6.03 8.59
N SER A 161 -21.24 -5.53 9.50
CA SER A 161 -21.36 -6.08 10.87
C SER A 161 -19.99 -6.08 11.57
N ASN A 162 -19.48 -7.26 11.97
CA ASN A 162 -18.17 -7.40 12.59
C ASN A 162 -17.06 -7.75 11.59
N ILE A 163 -17.35 -7.80 10.30
CA ILE A 163 -16.33 -8.10 9.29
C ILE A 163 -15.76 -6.79 8.76
N GLU A 164 -14.48 -6.56 9.01
CA GLU A 164 -13.72 -5.46 8.42
C GLU A 164 -13.13 -5.91 7.09
N HIS A 165 -13.21 -5.05 6.08
CA HIS A 165 -12.69 -5.24 4.73
C HIS A 165 -11.68 -4.14 4.43
N ILE A 166 -10.57 -4.52 3.79
CA ILE A 166 -9.61 -3.60 3.18
C ILE A 166 -9.38 -4.09 1.76
N GLU A 167 -9.55 -3.21 0.79
CA GLU A 167 -9.41 -3.53 -0.61
C GLU A 167 -8.59 -2.44 -1.32
N ILE A 168 -7.70 -2.86 -2.19
CA ILE A 168 -6.84 -2.02 -3.03
C ILE A 168 -7.14 -2.31 -4.49
N ALA A 169 -7.35 -1.26 -5.27
CA ALA A 169 -7.57 -1.34 -6.71
C ALA A 169 -6.51 -0.55 -7.47
N ASP A 170 -6.14 -1.04 -8.66
CA ASP A 170 -5.19 -0.41 -9.58
C ASP A 170 -5.81 0.74 -10.39
N GLU A 171 -7.13 0.76 -10.52
CA GLU A 171 -7.91 1.81 -11.19
C GLU A 171 -9.03 2.35 -10.29
N GLN A 172 -9.54 3.52 -10.63
CA GLN A 172 -10.71 4.07 -9.95
C GLN A 172 -11.97 3.29 -10.30
N LEU A 173 -12.53 2.62 -9.31
CA LEU A 173 -13.77 1.86 -9.41
C LEU A 173 -14.88 2.51 -8.58
N SER A 174 -16.14 2.13 -8.86
CA SER A 174 -17.27 2.56 -8.04
C SER A 174 -17.09 2.12 -6.58
N GLY A 175 -17.20 3.07 -5.65
CA GLY A 175 -16.98 2.84 -4.22
C GLY A 175 -15.51 2.90 -3.76
N PHE A 176 -14.55 2.97 -4.69
CA PHE A 176 -13.14 3.17 -4.36
C PHE A 176 -12.77 4.66 -4.42
N LYS A 177 -11.90 5.08 -3.52
CA LYS A 177 -11.34 6.43 -3.47
C LYS A 177 -9.84 6.38 -3.76
N LEU A 178 -9.31 7.45 -4.38
CA LEU A 178 -7.86 7.65 -4.40
C LEU A 178 -7.33 7.73 -2.97
N HIS A 179 -6.28 6.98 -2.65
CA HIS A 179 -5.73 7.04 -1.29
C HIS A 179 -5.18 8.44 -0.99
N PRO A 180 -5.51 9.05 0.18
CA PRO A 180 -5.14 10.44 0.49
C PRO A 180 -3.64 10.73 0.48
N ALA A 181 -2.77 9.73 0.63
CA ALA A 181 -1.33 9.89 0.43
C ALA A 181 -0.94 10.41 -0.97
N PHE A 182 -1.82 10.31 -1.94
CA PHE A 182 -1.60 10.74 -3.33
C PHE A 182 -2.41 11.99 -3.69
N ASN A 183 -3.06 12.62 -2.70
CA ASN A 183 -3.83 13.84 -2.91
C ASN A 183 -3.67 14.79 -1.71
N HIS A 184 -2.56 15.50 -1.65
CA HIS A 184 -2.28 16.47 -0.61
C HIS A 184 -2.83 17.85 -1.01
N SER A 185 -3.70 18.42 -0.17
CA SER A 185 -4.29 19.76 -0.42
C SER A 185 -5.04 19.88 -1.76
N GLY A 186 -5.61 18.79 -2.27
CA GLY A 186 -6.27 18.76 -3.57
C GLY A 186 -5.32 18.65 -4.78
N GLN A 187 -4.02 18.46 -4.53
CA GLN A 187 -3.03 18.19 -5.58
C GLN A 187 -2.78 16.69 -5.67
N GLU A 188 -3.22 16.08 -6.77
CA GLU A 188 -3.02 14.66 -7.04
C GLU A 188 -1.61 14.41 -7.58
N SER A 189 -0.92 13.41 -7.02
CA SER A 189 0.36 12.91 -7.49
C SER A 189 0.24 11.46 -7.94
N SER A 190 0.91 11.11 -9.04
CA SER A 190 0.93 9.72 -9.53
C SER A 190 1.74 8.79 -8.63
N TYR A 191 2.59 9.30 -7.79
CA TYR A 191 3.42 8.59 -6.83
C TYR A 191 3.94 9.56 -5.75
N ILE A 192 4.39 8.99 -4.65
CA ILE A 192 5.11 9.69 -3.59
C ILE A 192 6.45 9.01 -3.34
N TYR A 193 7.38 9.72 -2.67
CA TYR A 193 8.65 9.17 -2.24
C TYR A 193 8.77 9.19 -0.72
N VAL A 194 9.06 8.05 -0.15
CA VAL A 194 9.33 7.89 1.30
C VAL A 194 10.80 7.56 1.48
N GLY A 195 11.46 8.14 2.47
CA GLY A 195 12.86 7.82 2.77
C GLY A 195 13.08 6.32 2.90
N ALA A 196 14.03 5.74 2.16
CA ALA A 196 14.40 4.33 2.33
C ALA A 196 14.90 4.06 3.75
N TYR A 197 15.50 5.07 4.37
CA TYR A 197 16.03 5.03 5.73
C TYR A 197 15.41 6.11 6.60
N VAL A 198 15.42 5.91 7.92
CA VAL A 198 15.16 6.99 8.87
C VAL A 198 16.15 8.13 8.65
N THR A 199 15.70 9.35 8.88
CA THR A 199 16.51 10.56 8.63
C THR A 199 17.78 10.54 9.46
N SER A 200 18.92 10.74 8.81
CA SER A 200 20.22 10.87 9.48
C SER A 200 20.39 12.25 10.13
N GLN A 201 21.43 12.37 10.96
CA GLN A 201 21.83 13.64 11.57
C GLN A 201 22.16 14.74 10.51
N GLN A 202 22.48 14.36 9.28
CA GLN A 202 22.70 15.26 8.16
C GLN A 202 21.42 15.62 7.37
N ASN A 203 20.25 15.29 7.91
CA ASN A 203 18.96 15.48 7.25
C ASN A 203 18.86 14.75 5.89
N LYS A 204 19.35 13.52 5.84
CA LYS A 204 19.43 12.67 4.65
C LYS A 204 18.82 11.30 4.88
N SER A 205 18.26 10.72 3.83
CA SER A 205 17.93 9.31 3.76
C SER A 205 19.08 8.57 3.05
N LEU A 206 20.03 8.05 3.80
CA LEU A 206 21.23 7.38 3.29
C LEU A 206 21.59 6.16 4.13
N SER A 207 22.22 5.19 3.50
CA SER A 207 22.83 4.01 4.14
C SER A 207 24.07 4.40 4.96
N ASN A 208 24.40 3.61 5.97
CA ASN A 208 25.58 3.74 6.83
C ASN A 208 25.67 5.10 7.56
N GLN A 209 24.53 5.65 7.95
CA GLN A 209 24.46 6.89 8.71
C GLN A 209 23.94 6.65 10.13
N ALA A 210 24.40 7.45 11.08
CA ALA A 210 23.75 7.54 12.38
C ALA A 210 22.36 8.19 12.21
N PRO A 211 21.27 7.54 12.66
CA PRO A 211 19.95 8.13 12.60
C PRO A 211 19.87 9.38 13.48
N THR A 212 18.98 10.31 13.11
CA THR A 212 18.61 11.40 14.02
C THR A 212 17.92 10.80 15.21
N ASP A 213 18.35 11.26 16.38
CA ASP A 213 17.83 10.89 17.68
C ASP A 213 17.58 12.15 18.52
N ASN A 214 16.67 12.06 19.48
CA ASN A 214 16.39 13.13 20.44
C ASN A 214 15.99 14.46 19.76
N ALA A 215 15.07 14.41 18.79
CA ALA A 215 14.55 15.57 18.09
C ALA A 215 13.05 15.74 18.30
N SER A 216 12.57 17.00 18.33
CA SER A 216 11.14 17.30 18.29
C SER A 216 10.59 17.16 16.86
N ARG A 217 9.27 16.92 16.72
CA ARG A 217 8.63 16.83 15.43
C ARG A 217 8.76 18.16 14.65
N SER A 218 8.59 19.30 15.32
CA SER A 218 8.75 20.61 14.70
C SER A 218 10.16 20.84 14.15
N THR A 219 11.20 20.41 14.86
CA THR A 219 12.58 20.49 14.38
C THR A 219 12.79 19.63 13.14
N MET A 220 12.34 18.37 13.20
CA MET A 220 12.46 17.46 12.05
C MET A 220 11.70 17.96 10.83
N ARG A 221 10.46 18.48 11.00
CA ARG A 221 9.67 19.09 9.93
C ARG A 221 10.38 20.30 9.30
N SER A 222 10.92 21.16 10.12
CA SER A 222 11.65 22.35 9.65
C SER A 222 12.88 21.94 8.85
N ASN A 223 13.64 20.96 9.32
CA ASN A 223 14.82 20.45 8.61
C ASN A 223 14.45 19.81 7.27
N ALA A 224 13.36 19.03 7.20
CA ALA A 224 12.90 18.45 5.94
C ALA A 224 12.54 19.54 4.92
N LYS A 225 11.84 20.59 5.34
CA LYS A 225 11.46 21.74 4.47
C LYS A 225 12.65 22.53 3.91
N LEU A 226 13.82 22.47 4.54
CA LEU A 226 15.04 23.07 3.96
C LEU A 226 15.47 22.43 2.63
N LYS A 227 14.98 21.23 2.32
CA LYS A 227 15.26 20.55 1.04
C LYS A 227 14.39 21.07 -0.11
N GLY A 228 13.27 21.76 0.18
CA GLY A 228 12.34 22.32 -0.79
C GLY A 228 10.88 22.25 -0.32
N THR A 229 10.00 22.94 -1.04
CA THR A 229 8.57 23.08 -0.67
C THR A 229 7.81 21.75 -0.63
N ASN A 230 8.21 20.78 -1.45
CA ASN A 230 7.56 19.48 -1.58
C ASN A 230 8.14 18.43 -0.61
N TRP A 231 9.08 18.82 0.26
CA TRP A 231 9.68 17.98 1.25
C TRP A 231 9.01 18.15 2.62
N GLY A 232 8.84 17.05 3.32
CA GLY A 232 8.28 17.01 4.67
C GLY A 232 8.71 15.76 5.42
N LEU A 233 8.07 15.52 6.55
CA LEU A 233 8.13 14.23 7.24
C LEU A 233 7.05 13.32 6.68
N ILE A 234 7.25 12.01 6.85
CA ILE A 234 6.17 11.02 6.67
C ILE A 234 4.94 11.47 7.47
N ASP A 235 3.80 11.44 6.84
CA ASP A 235 2.53 11.83 7.44
C ASP A 235 1.58 10.65 7.62
N ILE A 236 0.46 10.89 8.31
CA ILE A 236 -0.50 9.84 8.65
C ILE A 236 -1.11 9.20 7.39
N SER A 237 -1.34 9.96 6.32
CA SER A 237 -1.87 9.42 5.08
C SER A 237 -0.85 8.51 4.39
N THR A 238 0.42 8.90 4.35
CA THR A 238 1.49 8.08 3.81
C THR A 238 1.74 6.82 4.65
N LEU A 239 1.74 6.95 5.98
CA LEU A 239 1.86 5.80 6.87
C LEU A 239 0.71 4.82 6.64
N SER A 240 -0.53 5.30 6.55
CA SER A 240 -1.69 4.42 6.34
C SER A 240 -1.67 3.73 4.98
N ALA A 241 -1.15 4.37 3.93
CA ALA A 241 -0.95 3.73 2.63
C ALA A 241 0.02 2.53 2.75
N ILE A 242 1.13 2.71 3.45
CA ILE A 242 2.10 1.63 3.72
C ILE A 242 1.46 0.52 4.56
N GLN A 243 0.71 0.87 5.60
CA GLN A 243 -0.01 -0.09 6.46
C GLN A 243 -0.99 -0.93 5.64
N MET A 244 -1.81 -0.32 4.77
CA MET A 244 -2.75 -1.05 3.91
C MET A 244 -2.03 -2.00 2.94
N LEU A 245 -0.96 -1.53 2.30
CA LEU A 245 -0.19 -2.36 1.37
C LEU A 245 0.42 -3.57 2.07
N ILE A 246 1.02 -3.40 3.26
CA ILE A 246 1.58 -4.49 4.06
C ILE A 246 0.47 -5.46 4.51
N LEU A 247 -0.66 -4.95 5.00
CA LEU A 247 -1.78 -5.80 5.44
C LEU A 247 -2.32 -6.66 4.30
N VAL A 248 -2.54 -6.08 3.12
CA VAL A 248 -3.02 -6.85 1.97
C VAL A 248 -1.97 -7.85 1.49
N GLU A 249 -0.68 -7.52 1.53
CA GLU A 249 0.40 -8.41 1.10
C GLU A 249 0.60 -9.58 2.06
N PHE A 250 0.62 -9.36 3.38
CA PHE A 250 0.93 -10.41 4.37
C PHE A 250 -0.30 -10.99 5.07
N ALA A 251 -1.47 -10.39 4.93
CA ALA A 251 -2.73 -10.81 5.53
C ALA A 251 -2.64 -11.08 7.04
N ASN A 252 -1.88 -10.26 7.78
CA ASN A 252 -1.68 -10.42 9.20
C ASN A 252 -1.36 -9.08 9.89
N ASN A 253 -2.04 -8.79 11.01
CA ASN A 253 -1.71 -7.62 11.83
C ASN A 253 -0.38 -7.82 12.60
N ASN A 254 -0.03 -9.07 12.95
CA ASN A 254 1.23 -9.39 13.63
C ASN A 254 2.37 -9.39 12.61
N VAL A 255 2.75 -8.20 12.16
CA VAL A 255 3.84 -8.02 11.19
C VAL A 255 5.20 -8.47 11.75
N GLN A 256 5.39 -8.40 13.05
CA GLN A 256 6.59 -8.91 13.72
C GLN A 256 6.76 -10.42 13.49
N SER A 257 5.67 -11.18 13.46
CA SER A 257 5.72 -12.63 13.24
C SER A 257 5.93 -13.02 11.78
N VAL A 258 5.48 -12.19 10.83
CA VAL A 258 5.51 -12.52 9.37
C VAL A 258 6.64 -11.85 8.62
N ILE A 259 7.18 -10.73 9.11
CA ILE A 259 8.29 -10.01 8.48
C ILE A 259 9.54 -10.07 9.37
N GLY A 260 9.39 -9.82 10.66
CA GLY A 260 10.45 -9.80 11.67
C GLY A 260 10.15 -8.82 12.79
N ARG A 261 10.72 -9.07 13.97
CA ARG A 261 10.47 -8.25 15.18
C ARG A 261 10.96 -6.81 15.07
N GLY A 262 11.93 -6.56 14.19
CA GLY A 262 12.64 -5.29 14.17
C GLY A 262 13.73 -5.25 15.23
N TYR A 263 14.51 -4.17 15.24
CA TYR A 263 15.54 -3.95 16.26
C TYR A 263 14.91 -3.34 17.50
N CYS A 264 14.36 -4.17 18.39
CA CYS A 264 13.56 -3.76 19.55
C CYS A 264 13.96 -4.41 20.88
N ASP A 265 14.86 -5.42 20.87
CA ASP A 265 15.28 -6.16 22.06
C ASP A 265 16.70 -5.75 22.54
N ASN A 266 17.20 -4.58 22.14
CA ASN A 266 18.55 -4.14 22.51
C ASN A 266 18.61 -3.54 23.91
N THR A 267 19.04 -4.34 24.89
CA THR A 267 19.23 -3.90 26.29
C THR A 267 20.36 -2.89 26.50
N ALA A 268 21.30 -2.77 25.54
CA ALA A 268 22.37 -1.79 25.58
C ALA A 268 21.91 -0.37 25.20
N GLN A 269 20.67 -0.22 24.75
CA GLN A 269 20.05 1.05 24.39
C GLN A 269 20.87 1.86 23.35
N THR A 270 21.42 1.17 22.38
CA THR A 270 22.21 1.77 21.28
C THR A 270 21.45 1.66 19.97
N LEU A 271 21.49 2.70 19.17
CA LEU A 271 20.89 2.72 17.83
C LEU A 271 21.75 1.97 16.83
N LEU A 272 21.10 1.28 15.88
CA LEU A 272 21.75 0.82 14.66
C LEU A 272 21.90 1.95 13.66
N SER A 273 23.04 1.99 12.97
CA SER A 273 23.17 2.79 11.76
C SER A 273 22.21 2.28 10.69
N THR A 274 21.78 3.17 9.81
CA THR A 274 20.98 2.86 8.64
C THR A 274 21.73 1.95 7.65
N GLY A 275 21.01 1.22 6.80
CA GLY A 275 21.59 0.32 5.79
C GLY A 275 21.88 -1.10 6.30
N SER A 276 21.47 -1.42 7.52
CA SER A 276 21.65 -2.78 8.09
C SER A 276 20.86 -3.85 7.33
N THR A 277 19.91 -3.46 6.49
CA THR A 277 19.07 -4.35 5.68
C THR A 277 19.37 -4.30 4.18
N ASP A 278 20.39 -3.60 3.74
CA ASP A 278 20.70 -3.44 2.31
C ASP A 278 21.03 -4.77 1.59
N ASN A 279 21.44 -5.79 2.33
CA ASN A 279 21.69 -7.14 1.82
C ASN A 279 20.53 -8.12 2.04
N VAL A 280 19.36 -7.64 2.48
CA VAL A 280 18.18 -8.49 2.60
C VAL A 280 17.62 -8.76 1.20
N ALA A 281 17.43 -10.04 0.89
CA ALA A 281 16.92 -10.45 -0.41
C ALA A 281 15.54 -9.82 -0.66
N ASN A 282 15.30 -9.40 -1.91
CA ASN A 282 14.08 -8.73 -2.37
C ASN A 282 13.73 -7.46 -1.56
N LEU A 283 14.63 -6.96 -0.71
CA LEU A 283 14.44 -5.82 0.19
C LEU A 283 13.10 -5.90 0.97
N THR A 284 12.67 -7.12 1.33
CA THR A 284 11.46 -7.36 2.13
C THR A 284 11.72 -8.49 3.11
N GLY A 285 11.82 -8.16 4.40
CA GLY A 285 12.12 -9.13 5.46
C GLY A 285 12.93 -8.52 6.59
N ARG A 286 13.87 -9.28 7.14
CA ARG A 286 14.76 -8.85 8.23
C ARG A 286 16.22 -9.18 7.96
N GLY A 287 17.12 -8.48 8.62
CA GLY A 287 18.54 -8.79 8.62
C GLY A 287 18.81 -10.22 9.11
N ALA A 288 19.95 -10.77 8.68
CA ALA A 288 20.45 -12.04 9.23
C ALA A 288 20.84 -11.87 10.71
N GLY A 289 20.62 -12.91 11.51
CA GLY A 289 20.93 -12.90 12.94
C GLY A 289 19.71 -13.15 13.82
N THR A 290 19.86 -12.81 15.12
CA THR A 290 18.77 -12.99 16.11
C THR A 290 17.66 -12.00 15.82
N ASP A 291 16.43 -12.51 15.70
CA ASP A 291 15.25 -11.68 15.55
C ASP A 291 15.04 -10.82 16.83
N GLY A 292 14.63 -9.58 16.66
CA GLY A 292 14.62 -8.58 17.74
C GLY A 292 15.94 -7.80 17.88
N LEU A 293 17.04 -8.32 17.34
CA LEU A 293 18.36 -7.65 17.29
C LEU A 293 18.80 -7.31 15.86
N THR A 294 17.90 -7.43 14.88
CA THR A 294 18.12 -7.06 13.48
C THR A 294 16.99 -6.16 13.01
N ASN A 295 17.34 -5.23 12.12
CA ASN A 295 16.35 -4.32 11.55
C ASN A 295 15.48 -5.05 10.52
N VAL A 296 14.33 -4.48 10.22
CA VAL A 296 13.38 -4.94 9.20
C VAL A 296 13.40 -4.01 7.99
N VAL A 297 12.96 -4.53 6.86
CA VAL A 297 12.76 -3.78 5.62
C VAL A 297 11.52 -4.30 4.92
N TRP A 298 10.73 -3.40 4.36
CA TRP A 298 9.62 -3.73 3.49
C TRP A 298 9.72 -2.94 2.19
N ARG A 299 9.84 -3.65 1.07
CA ARG A 299 9.96 -3.08 -0.30
C ARG A 299 10.94 -1.90 -0.36
N GLY A 300 12.08 -2.07 0.31
CA GLY A 300 13.13 -1.07 0.35
C GLY A 300 13.00 -0.02 1.44
N ILE A 301 11.96 0.00 2.24
CA ILE A 301 11.81 0.92 3.40
C ILE A 301 12.34 0.20 4.64
N GLU A 302 13.55 0.57 5.10
CA GLU A 302 14.18 0.01 6.29
C GLU A 302 13.59 0.62 7.57
N GLY A 303 13.37 -0.21 8.59
CA GLY A 303 13.06 0.24 9.94
C GLY A 303 11.72 0.97 10.05
N LEU A 304 10.65 0.40 9.49
CA LEU A 304 9.29 0.90 9.71
C LEU A 304 8.88 0.75 11.18
N TRP A 305 9.45 -0.21 11.89
CA TRP A 305 9.32 -0.38 13.33
C TRP A 305 10.64 -0.87 13.94
N GLY A 306 10.80 -0.64 15.24
CA GLY A 306 12.06 -0.86 15.96
C GLY A 306 13.12 0.20 15.65
N ASN A 307 14.25 0.13 16.32
CA ASN A 307 15.40 1.03 16.26
C ASN A 307 15.10 2.48 16.68
N VAL A 308 14.29 3.21 15.91
CA VAL A 308 13.95 4.62 16.14
C VAL A 308 12.45 4.83 16.05
N ASN A 309 11.82 5.35 17.10
CA ASN A 309 10.46 5.89 17.01
C ASN A 309 10.41 6.99 15.95
N GLN A 310 9.35 7.04 15.16
CA GLN A 310 9.23 7.99 14.08
C GLN A 310 8.08 8.98 14.33
N TRP A 311 8.40 10.28 14.39
CA TRP A 311 7.38 11.32 14.36
C TRP A 311 6.60 11.26 13.05
N ILE A 312 5.28 11.29 13.15
CA ILE A 312 4.35 11.30 12.03
C ILE A 312 3.64 12.65 11.98
N ASP A 313 3.65 13.31 10.83
CA ASP A 313 2.92 14.54 10.61
C ASP A 313 1.45 14.31 10.24
N GLY A 314 0.67 15.38 10.18
CA GLY A 314 -0.74 15.34 9.78
C GLY A 314 -1.69 14.69 10.80
N VAL A 315 -1.22 14.37 12.01
CA VAL A 315 -2.06 13.80 13.06
C VAL A 315 -1.67 14.33 14.44
N ASN A 316 -2.67 14.68 15.22
CA ASN A 316 -2.57 15.10 16.62
C ASN A 316 -3.66 14.43 17.46
N ALA A 317 -3.42 14.30 18.76
CA ALA A 317 -4.44 13.96 19.73
C ALA A 317 -4.54 15.05 20.80
N ASN A 318 -5.76 15.30 21.28
CA ASN A 318 -6.01 16.10 22.49
C ASN A 318 -6.88 15.28 23.42
N GLY A 319 -6.26 14.75 24.47
CA GLY A 319 -6.89 13.68 25.24
C GLY A 319 -7.25 12.51 24.34
N ALA A 320 -8.50 12.06 24.39
CA ALA A 320 -8.99 10.92 23.61
C ALA A 320 -9.39 11.26 22.17
N THR A 321 -9.41 12.52 21.79
CA THR A 321 -9.86 12.95 20.44
C THR A 321 -8.70 13.04 19.48
N TYR A 322 -8.81 12.34 18.35
CA TYR A 322 -7.86 12.42 17.26
C TYR A 322 -8.24 13.49 16.24
N TYR A 323 -7.23 14.14 15.71
CA TYR A 323 -7.34 15.17 14.68
C TYR A 323 -6.40 14.85 13.54
N VAL A 324 -6.88 14.84 12.31
CA VAL A 324 -6.09 14.55 11.11
C VAL A 324 -6.17 15.68 10.10
N CYS A 325 -5.09 15.86 9.34
CA CYS A 325 -4.98 16.86 8.30
C CYS A 325 -4.14 16.31 7.15
N ASN A 326 -4.61 16.48 5.92
CA ASN A 326 -3.89 16.09 4.71
C ASN A 326 -3.34 17.31 3.93
N ASN A 327 -3.12 18.42 4.62
CA ASN A 327 -2.51 19.63 4.05
C ASN A 327 -1.18 19.95 4.74
N PRO A 328 -0.01 19.67 4.10
CA PRO A 328 1.30 19.87 4.69
C PRO A 328 1.62 21.30 5.13
N SER A 329 0.89 22.31 4.57
CA SER A 329 1.06 23.71 4.97
C SER A 329 0.41 24.04 6.33
N LEU A 330 -0.50 23.17 6.80
CA LEU A 330 -1.25 23.35 8.05
C LEU A 330 -0.74 22.47 9.18
N TYR A 331 0.30 21.64 8.95
CA TYR A 331 0.78 20.73 9.99
C TYR A 331 1.32 21.49 11.21
N THR A 332 0.79 21.10 12.38
CA THR A 332 1.10 21.69 13.67
C THR A 332 1.26 20.61 14.75
N ASP A 333 1.88 20.96 15.88
CA ASP A 333 2.25 19.99 16.92
C ASP A 333 1.26 19.93 18.10
N ASN A 334 0.48 20.97 18.32
CA ASN A 334 -0.37 21.12 19.51
C ASN A 334 -1.65 21.92 19.23
N SER A 335 -2.25 21.74 18.06
CA SER A 335 -3.47 22.45 17.66
C SER A 335 -4.32 21.55 16.76
N SER A 336 -5.62 21.83 16.72
CA SER A 336 -6.57 21.28 15.75
C SER A 336 -6.91 22.25 14.61
N SER A 337 -6.26 23.41 14.56
CA SER A 337 -6.53 24.39 13.50
C SER A 337 -6.18 23.82 12.12
N GLY A 338 -7.17 23.74 11.23
CA GLY A 338 -7.02 23.13 9.90
C GLY A 338 -7.03 21.60 9.89
N TYR A 339 -7.35 20.97 11.02
CA TYR A 339 -7.52 19.52 11.17
C TYR A 339 -8.99 19.15 11.32
N SER A 340 -9.38 17.99 10.85
CA SER A 340 -10.69 17.37 11.09
C SER A 340 -10.59 16.36 12.24
N SER A 341 -11.57 16.37 13.15
CA SER A 341 -11.67 15.33 14.19
C SER A 341 -12.21 14.04 13.56
N LEU A 342 -11.69 12.89 14.01
CA LEU A 342 -12.25 11.61 13.62
C LEU A 342 -13.59 11.34 14.31
N SER A 343 -14.43 10.52 13.71
CA SER A 343 -15.75 10.13 14.25
C SER A 343 -15.65 9.11 15.40
N PHE A 344 -14.48 8.54 15.63
CA PHE A 344 -14.18 7.69 16.78
C PHE A 344 -13.12 8.32 17.67
N MET A 345 -13.01 7.83 18.88
CA MET A 345 -12.09 8.34 19.90
C MET A 345 -11.26 7.21 20.48
N GLY A 346 -10.05 7.54 20.92
CA GLY A 346 -9.27 6.71 21.81
C GLY A 346 -9.76 6.78 23.26
N SER A 347 -8.88 6.41 24.17
CA SER A 347 -9.04 6.59 25.60
C SER A 347 -7.71 6.94 26.24
N SER A 348 -7.65 7.11 27.55
CA SER A 348 -6.39 7.21 28.25
C SER A 348 -5.78 5.81 28.39
N TRP A 349 -4.79 5.50 27.57
CA TRP A 349 -4.06 4.24 27.60
C TRP A 349 -2.60 4.47 27.94
N LEU A 350 -2.05 3.56 28.72
CA LEU A 350 -0.64 3.56 29.11
C LEU A 350 -0.01 2.24 28.62
N ASP A 351 0.56 2.27 27.43
CA ASP A 351 1.21 1.13 26.77
C ASP A 351 0.32 -0.13 26.72
N ALA A 352 -0.92 0.08 26.29
CA ALA A 352 -1.95 -0.95 26.22
C ALA A 352 -1.99 -1.60 24.84
N TYR A 353 -2.11 -2.94 24.79
CA TYR A 353 -2.25 -3.66 23.53
C TYR A 353 -3.54 -3.26 22.80
N ILE A 354 -3.40 -2.91 21.52
CA ILE A 354 -4.49 -2.47 20.64
C ILE A 354 -5.37 -3.68 20.30
N THR A 355 -6.66 -3.55 20.54
CA THR A 355 -7.66 -4.57 20.20
C THR A 355 -8.50 -4.18 19.00
N GLU A 356 -8.63 -2.87 18.72
CA GLU A 356 -9.38 -2.38 17.58
C GLU A 356 -8.77 -1.06 17.07
N GLU A 357 -8.59 -0.97 15.75
CA GLU A 357 -8.36 0.28 15.02
C GLU A 357 -9.70 0.84 14.57
N GLY A 358 -9.93 2.12 14.85
CA GLY A 358 -11.18 2.78 14.51
C GLY A 358 -11.38 2.89 12.99
N LEU A 359 -12.64 3.01 12.61
CA LEU A 359 -13.03 3.31 11.23
C LEU A 359 -13.79 4.62 11.23
N ASP A 360 -13.24 5.65 10.58
CA ASP A 360 -13.91 6.94 10.45
C ASP A 360 -15.13 6.83 9.52
N SER A 361 -16.21 7.47 9.91
CA SER A 361 -17.47 7.41 9.17
C SER A 361 -17.57 8.45 8.05
N ALA A 362 -16.61 9.39 7.96
CA ALA A 362 -16.69 10.53 7.05
C ALA A 362 -15.71 10.41 5.87
N GLU A 363 -14.46 10.83 6.06
CA GLU A 363 -13.52 10.98 4.95
C GLU A 363 -12.14 10.36 5.23
N ASN A 364 -11.92 9.89 6.47
CA ASN A 364 -10.61 9.43 6.92
C ASN A 364 -10.59 7.92 7.23
N GLU A 365 -11.39 7.13 6.49
CA GLU A 365 -11.44 5.68 6.64
C GLU A 365 -10.10 4.99 6.37
N HIS A 366 -9.14 5.69 5.74
CA HIS A 366 -7.79 5.19 5.51
C HIS A 366 -6.94 5.12 6.78
N VAL A 367 -7.26 5.92 7.80
CA VAL A 367 -6.41 6.08 8.99
C VAL A 367 -6.54 4.90 9.94
N PHE A 368 -5.41 4.38 10.41
CA PHE A 368 -5.33 3.39 11.47
C PHE A 368 -4.92 4.08 12.77
N LEU A 369 -5.88 4.25 13.67
CA LEU A 369 -5.67 4.76 15.03
C LEU A 369 -6.57 3.99 15.99
N PRO A 370 -6.08 3.64 17.20
CA PRO A 370 -6.79 2.78 18.12
C PRO A 370 -8.13 3.36 18.59
N SER A 371 -9.20 2.58 18.50
CA SER A 371 -10.51 2.86 19.12
C SER A 371 -10.74 2.01 20.38
N ALA A 372 -10.02 0.88 20.51
CA ALA A 372 -10.01 0.06 21.72
C ALA A 372 -8.63 -0.54 21.99
N ALA A 373 -8.31 -0.68 23.30
CA ALA A 373 -7.12 -1.33 23.81
C ALA A 373 -7.41 -1.95 25.19
N ASN A 374 -6.42 -2.58 25.83
CA ASN A 374 -6.52 -3.24 27.15
C ASN A 374 -7.15 -4.64 27.16
N GLY A 375 -7.07 -5.40 26.09
CA GLY A 375 -7.63 -6.75 26.05
C GLY A 375 -6.80 -7.74 25.23
N GLY A 376 -5.64 -7.31 24.74
CA GLY A 376 -4.75 -8.11 23.88
C GLY A 376 -3.41 -8.43 24.52
N ASN A 377 -2.54 -9.00 23.71
CA ASN A 377 -1.12 -9.25 23.99
C ASN A 377 -0.36 -9.27 22.67
N ASP A 378 0.93 -9.58 22.69
CA ASP A 378 1.82 -9.62 21.53
C ASP A 378 1.53 -10.70 20.47
N SER A 379 0.44 -11.43 20.63
CA SER A 379 0.00 -12.48 19.69
C SER A 379 -1.48 -12.38 19.30
N THR A 380 -2.20 -11.37 19.79
CA THR A 380 -3.64 -11.20 19.56
C THR A 380 -3.98 -9.82 18.99
N TYR A 381 -5.04 -9.77 18.19
CA TYR A 381 -5.55 -8.56 17.52
C TYR A 381 -4.48 -7.87 16.66
N TYR A 382 -3.97 -6.71 17.08
CA TYR A 382 -2.91 -5.95 16.38
C TYR A 382 -1.50 -6.23 16.88
N CYS A 383 -1.37 -6.91 18.05
CA CYS A 383 -0.12 -7.32 18.67
C CYS A 383 0.78 -6.19 19.17
N ASP A 384 0.45 -4.94 18.85
CA ASP A 384 1.19 -3.73 19.15
C ASP A 384 0.49 -2.91 20.25
N THR A 385 1.21 -1.99 20.89
CA THR A 385 0.66 -1.18 21.97
C THR A 385 0.43 0.27 21.57
N THR A 386 -0.46 0.93 22.33
CA THR A 386 -0.74 2.36 22.21
C THR A 386 -0.56 3.07 23.53
N LEU A 387 -0.16 4.35 23.45
CA LEU A 387 -0.09 5.26 24.57
C LEU A 387 -0.75 6.59 24.22
N ILE A 388 -1.77 6.97 24.99
CA ILE A 388 -2.45 8.27 24.87
C ILE A 388 -2.60 8.86 26.26
N MET A 389 -2.11 10.06 26.48
CA MET A 389 -2.25 10.77 27.76
C MET A 389 -3.52 11.63 27.76
N SER A 390 -4.31 11.51 28.82
CA SER A 390 -5.70 12.01 28.90
C SER A 390 -5.86 13.54 28.95
N SER A 391 -4.81 14.34 29.03
CA SER A 391 -4.95 15.74 29.41
C SER A 391 -4.09 16.74 28.63
N SER A 392 -3.50 16.36 27.52
CA SER A 392 -2.63 17.26 26.75
C SER A 392 -2.61 16.95 25.26
N TRP A 393 -2.17 17.92 24.48
CA TRP A 393 -1.84 17.73 23.09
C TRP A 393 -0.66 16.76 22.91
N GLY A 394 -0.80 15.82 22.01
CA GLY A 394 0.25 14.90 21.59
C GLY A 394 0.32 14.78 20.07
N GLY A 395 1.53 14.71 19.54
CA GLY A 395 1.79 14.24 18.19
C GLY A 395 2.10 12.76 18.20
N LEU A 396 1.84 12.09 17.09
CA LEU A 396 2.06 10.65 16.93
C LEU A 396 3.54 10.32 16.77
N MET A 397 4.04 9.42 17.62
CA MET A 397 5.23 8.60 17.39
C MET A 397 4.80 7.19 17.04
N HIS A 398 5.46 6.59 16.05
CA HIS A 398 5.11 5.32 15.46
C HIS A 398 6.27 4.33 15.49
N GLY A 399 5.95 3.03 15.57
CA GLY A 399 6.85 1.92 15.28
C GLY A 399 7.67 1.39 16.45
N GLY A 400 7.82 2.15 17.52
CA GLY A 400 8.68 1.78 18.66
C GLY A 400 10.17 1.98 18.40
N ASN A 401 11.01 1.58 19.37
CA ASN A 401 12.45 1.80 19.30
C ASN A 401 13.26 0.55 19.75
N TYR A 402 14.58 0.72 19.82
CA TYR A 402 15.56 -0.33 20.11
C TYR A 402 15.31 -1.14 21.39
N SER A 403 14.43 -0.71 22.31
CA SER A 403 14.26 -1.33 23.62
C SER A 403 12.82 -1.60 24.05
N THR A 404 11.86 -1.45 23.16
CA THR A 404 10.43 -1.58 23.49
C THR A 404 9.86 -3.00 23.30
N GLY A 405 10.66 -3.92 22.76
CA GLY A 405 10.36 -5.35 22.75
C GLY A 405 9.20 -5.76 21.84
N SER A 406 8.47 -6.80 22.22
CA SER A 406 7.37 -7.37 21.43
C SER A 406 6.14 -6.45 21.32
N SER A 407 6.14 -5.32 22.01
CA SER A 407 5.07 -4.32 21.90
C SER A 407 5.25 -3.36 20.72
N ASP A 408 6.37 -3.46 19.99
CA ASP A 408 6.63 -2.70 18.76
C ASP A 408 5.92 -3.30 17.56
N GLY A 409 5.80 -2.53 16.49
CA GLY A 409 5.29 -3.00 15.21
C GLY A 409 4.63 -1.92 14.39
N LEU A 410 3.95 -2.37 13.34
CA LEU A 410 3.35 -1.50 12.32
C LEU A 410 2.19 -0.64 12.85
N PHE A 411 1.57 -1.02 13.95
CA PHE A 411 0.43 -0.31 14.55
C PHE A 411 0.77 0.35 15.89
N LYS A 412 2.03 0.25 16.35
CA LYS A 412 2.42 0.93 17.59
C LYS A 412 2.27 2.44 17.46
N THR A 413 1.52 3.02 18.38
CA THR A 413 1.21 4.45 18.39
C THR A 413 1.44 5.03 19.80
N TRP A 414 2.26 6.09 19.89
CA TRP A 414 2.44 6.86 21.11
C TRP A 414 2.17 8.34 20.83
N PHE A 415 1.23 8.93 21.57
CA PHE A 415 0.93 10.34 21.48
C PHE A 415 1.61 11.10 22.64
N LEU A 416 2.71 11.74 22.32
CA LEU A 416 3.50 12.53 23.27
C LEU A 416 3.64 13.98 22.80
N ASN A 417 4.12 14.84 23.69
CA ASN A 417 4.35 16.26 23.38
C ASN A 417 5.36 16.40 22.24
N ALA A 418 4.87 16.74 21.05
CA ALA A 418 5.66 16.80 19.81
C ALA A 418 6.61 18.02 19.73
N THR A 419 6.49 18.97 20.66
CA THR A 419 7.37 20.15 20.75
C THR A 419 8.64 19.89 21.55
N ILE A 420 8.71 18.78 22.26
CA ILE A 420 9.83 18.40 23.13
C ILE A 420 10.61 17.27 22.44
N PRO A 421 11.95 17.34 22.40
CA PRO A 421 12.76 16.21 21.96
C PRO A 421 12.52 14.97 22.80
N GLN A 422 12.47 13.80 22.16
CA GLN A 422 12.30 12.50 22.78
C GLN A 422 13.48 11.60 22.43
N ASN A 423 14.07 10.94 23.43
CA ASN A 423 15.16 9.97 23.22
C ASN A 423 14.66 8.78 22.37
N GLY A 424 15.53 8.25 21.51
CA GLY A 424 15.20 7.16 20.61
C GLY A 424 14.16 7.55 19.56
N THR A 425 14.05 8.86 19.23
CA THR A 425 13.01 9.36 18.34
C THR A 425 13.58 10.27 17.25
N GLY A 426 13.31 9.91 16.03
CA GLY A 426 13.62 10.63 14.79
C GLY A 426 12.40 10.76 13.90
N SER A 427 12.58 10.66 12.62
CA SER A 427 11.50 10.60 11.63
C SER A 427 12.04 10.09 10.29
N ARG A 428 11.19 10.17 9.26
CA ARG A 428 11.50 9.77 7.89
C ARG A 428 11.09 10.88 6.92
N LEU A 429 11.90 11.10 5.88
CA LEU A 429 11.59 12.07 4.84
C LEU A 429 10.42 11.61 3.97
N LEU A 430 9.58 12.56 3.57
CA LEU A 430 8.55 12.44 2.54
C LEU A 430 8.84 13.48 1.46
N TYR A 431 8.76 13.09 0.19
CA TYR A 431 8.79 13.99 -0.95
C TYR A 431 7.58 13.73 -1.84
N ILE A 432 6.79 14.76 -2.10
CA ILE A 432 5.57 14.71 -2.91
C ILE A 432 5.86 15.47 -4.20
N PRO A 433 6.05 14.79 -5.33
CA PRO A 433 6.24 15.46 -6.62
C PRO A 433 5.03 16.32 -7.00
N SER A 434 5.30 17.48 -7.61
CA SER A 434 4.28 18.39 -8.13
C SER A 434 3.83 17.99 -9.53
#